data_e46cc55eb2eb2ce3397776d9fee4ef87
#
_entry.id   e46cc55eb2eb2ce3397776d9fee4ef87
#
_cell.length_a   1.000
_cell.length_b   1.000
_cell.length_c   1.000
_cell.angle_alpha   90.00
_cell.angle_beta   90.00
_cell.angle_gamma   90.00
#
_symmetry.space_group_name_H-M   'P 1'
#
loop_
_entity.id
_entity.type
_entity.pdbx_description
1 polymer ?
#
loop_
_entity_poly.entity_id
_entity_poly.type
_entity_poly.pdbx_seq_one_letter_code
_entity_poly.pdbx_strand_id
1 'polypeptide(L)'
;MTDILFFDTDCISAFLWVRAEHILKSLYSGSMIIPQQVYNELSNPCIPHLKERVDEMINDGDASIQSVLTGTPEFGLYVKLTSSPDEGMRIIGRGEASAIALASSVGGVIASNNLSDVKSYAQELGLKHITTGDIMIKAHKASLISEAYGNSIWNAMLAKKRRIGSATFSEYLSLHGDK
;
A
#
# COMPACT_ATOMS: atom_id res chain seq x y z
N MET A 1 4.07 -9.77 -17.12
CA MET A 1 3.47 -8.44 -16.86
C MET A 1 3.60 -8.16 -15.38
N THR A 2 4.09 -7.00 -15.00
CA THR A 2 4.14 -6.59 -13.59
C THR A 2 2.72 -6.22 -13.16
N ASP A 3 2.25 -6.80 -12.03
CA ASP A 3 0.92 -6.46 -11.49
C ASP A 3 0.88 -4.96 -11.12
N ILE A 4 -0.23 -4.29 -11.41
CA ILE A 4 -0.46 -2.90 -11.00
C ILE A 4 -0.79 -2.88 -9.53
N LEU A 5 -0.08 -2.09 -8.73
CA LEU A 5 -0.25 -1.96 -7.28
C LEU A 5 -1.02 -0.70 -6.93
N PHE A 6 -2.07 -0.85 -6.13
CA PHE A 6 -2.85 0.24 -5.56
C PHE A 6 -2.54 0.36 -4.08
N PHE A 7 -1.88 1.44 -3.70
CA PHE A 7 -1.43 1.64 -2.33
C PHE A 7 -2.49 2.29 -1.46
N ASP A 8 -2.64 1.78 -0.23
CA ASP A 8 -3.26 2.55 0.84
C ASP A 8 -2.24 3.46 1.52
N THR A 9 -2.73 4.37 2.36
CA THR A 9 -1.91 5.35 3.08
C THR A 9 -0.92 4.69 4.03
N ASP A 10 -1.32 3.63 4.74
CA ASP A 10 -0.48 2.97 5.74
C ASP A 10 0.68 2.22 5.11
N CYS A 11 0.46 1.54 4.01
CA CYS A 11 1.50 0.78 3.33
C CYS A 11 2.54 1.69 2.69
N ILE A 12 2.12 2.67 1.86
CA ILE A 12 3.08 3.55 1.20
C ILE A 12 3.82 4.43 2.21
N SER A 13 3.11 4.99 3.21
CA SER A 13 3.73 5.86 4.21
C SER A 13 4.79 5.14 5.05
N ALA A 14 4.70 3.82 5.24
CA ALA A 14 5.71 3.07 5.95
C ALA A 14 7.10 3.23 5.29
N PHE A 15 7.17 3.17 3.97
CA PHE A 15 8.41 3.40 3.22
C PHE A 15 8.82 4.87 3.20
N LEU A 16 7.87 5.79 2.98
CA LEU A 16 8.15 7.22 2.90
C LEU A 16 8.71 7.78 4.22
N TRP A 17 8.20 7.36 5.38
CA TRP A 17 8.67 7.82 6.68
C TRP A 17 10.14 7.52 6.94
N VAL A 18 10.67 6.45 6.38
CA VAL A 18 12.03 5.97 6.63
C VAL A 18 12.96 6.12 5.42
N ARG A 19 12.53 6.83 4.37
CA ARG A 19 13.29 7.04 3.11
C ARG A 19 13.66 5.73 2.41
N ALA A 20 12.74 4.77 2.42
CA ALA A 20 12.91 3.47 1.76
C ALA A 20 12.11 3.32 0.46
N GLU A 21 11.65 4.43 -0.12
CA GLU A 21 10.91 4.45 -1.39
C GLU A 21 11.73 3.89 -2.57
N HIS A 22 13.06 3.88 -2.47
CA HIS A 22 13.93 3.23 -3.45
C HIS A 22 13.62 1.74 -3.64
N ILE A 23 13.13 1.06 -2.59
CA ILE A 23 12.70 -0.33 -2.66
C ILE A 23 11.46 -0.45 -3.56
N LEU A 24 10.49 0.44 -3.37
CA LEU A 24 9.28 0.48 -4.19
C LEU A 24 9.61 0.78 -5.65
N LYS A 25 10.46 1.80 -5.89
CA LYS A 25 10.94 2.16 -7.22
C LYS A 25 11.64 0.99 -7.92
N SER A 26 12.52 0.27 -7.22
CA SER A 26 13.24 -0.87 -7.79
C SER A 26 12.34 -2.06 -8.14
N LEU A 27 11.25 -2.28 -7.40
CA LEU A 27 10.36 -3.43 -7.60
C LEU A 27 9.19 -3.15 -8.54
N TYR A 28 8.70 -1.89 -8.59
CA TYR A 28 7.38 -1.56 -9.14
C TYR A 28 7.34 -0.26 -9.95
N SER A 29 8.50 0.30 -10.37
CA SER A 29 8.51 1.54 -11.17
C SER A 29 7.52 1.47 -12.34
N GLY A 30 6.72 2.51 -12.52
CA GLY A 30 5.69 2.61 -13.55
C GLY A 30 4.44 1.73 -13.33
N SER A 31 4.39 0.95 -12.23
CA SER A 31 3.26 0.07 -11.91
C SER A 31 2.56 0.44 -10.59
N MET A 32 2.93 1.57 -9.99
CA MET A 32 2.38 2.04 -8.72
C MET A 32 1.29 3.08 -8.95
N ILE A 33 0.12 2.81 -8.41
CA ILE A 33 -1.01 3.75 -8.39
C ILE A 33 -1.23 4.23 -6.96
N ILE A 34 -1.25 5.54 -6.80
CA ILE A 34 -1.60 6.23 -5.56
C ILE A 34 -3.00 6.81 -5.76
N PRO A 35 -4.03 6.26 -5.10
CA PRO A 35 -5.36 6.85 -5.16
C PRO A 35 -5.36 8.31 -4.72
N GLN A 36 -6.17 9.15 -5.34
CA GLN A 36 -6.25 10.59 -5.02
C GLN A 36 -6.52 10.83 -3.53
N GLN A 37 -7.33 9.98 -2.89
CA GLN A 37 -7.64 10.08 -1.45
C GLN A 37 -6.39 9.83 -0.60
N VAL A 38 -5.58 8.84 -0.99
CA VAL A 38 -4.30 8.54 -0.34
C VAL A 38 -3.32 9.70 -0.51
N TYR A 39 -3.21 10.25 -1.72
CA TYR A 39 -2.39 11.44 -1.98
C TYR A 39 -2.82 12.64 -1.13
N ASN A 40 -4.13 12.86 -0.98
CA ASN A 40 -4.66 13.94 -0.13
C ASN A 40 -4.29 13.74 1.36
N GLU A 41 -4.35 12.51 1.86
CA GLU A 41 -3.93 12.17 3.22
C GLU A 41 -2.42 12.40 3.44
N LEU A 42 -1.59 12.02 2.46
CA LEU A 42 -0.15 12.26 2.48
C LEU A 42 0.22 13.75 2.31
N SER A 43 -0.70 14.56 1.78
CA SER A 43 -0.54 16.00 1.59
C SER A 43 -0.87 16.82 2.84
N ASN A 44 -1.01 16.19 4.01
CA ASN A 44 -1.26 16.87 5.28
C ASN A 44 -0.12 17.86 5.58
N PRO A 45 -0.41 19.16 5.85
CA PRO A 45 0.61 20.17 6.12
C PRO A 45 1.51 19.87 7.33
N CYS A 46 1.07 19.02 8.25
CA CYS A 46 1.88 18.58 9.40
C CYS A 46 3.00 17.61 9.02
N ILE A 47 2.97 17.03 7.82
CA ILE A 47 3.92 16.03 7.34
C ILE A 47 4.37 16.31 5.89
N PRO A 48 4.80 17.54 5.55
CA PRO A 48 5.03 17.98 4.17
C PRO A 48 6.07 17.11 3.43
N HIS A 49 7.02 16.56 4.15
CA HIS A 49 8.07 15.69 3.61
C HIS A 49 7.53 14.37 3.01
N LEU A 50 6.35 13.90 3.39
CA LEU A 50 5.75 12.71 2.77
C LEU A 50 5.19 13.05 1.39
N LYS A 51 4.52 14.21 1.29
CA LYS A 51 4.03 14.72 0.01
C LYS A 51 5.17 14.94 -0.98
N GLU A 52 6.24 15.62 -0.56
CA GLU A 52 7.41 15.90 -1.39
C GLU A 52 7.97 14.62 -2.02
N ARG A 53 8.08 13.53 -1.25
CA ARG A 53 8.58 12.24 -1.75
C ARG A 53 7.63 11.56 -2.72
N VAL A 54 6.32 11.68 -2.48
CA VAL A 54 5.33 11.19 -3.44
C VAL A 54 5.40 11.97 -4.73
N ASP A 55 5.53 13.31 -4.65
CA ASP A 55 5.67 14.17 -5.82
C ASP A 55 6.94 13.82 -6.63
N GLU A 56 8.06 13.51 -5.96
CA GLU A 56 9.26 13.00 -6.62
C GLU A 56 9.00 11.68 -7.36
N MET A 57 8.33 10.70 -6.72
CA MET A 57 8.00 9.44 -7.37
C MET A 57 7.11 9.63 -8.60
N ILE A 58 6.18 10.59 -8.55
CA ILE A 58 5.31 10.91 -9.68
C ILE A 58 6.09 11.59 -10.80
N ASN A 59 6.93 12.58 -10.48
CA ASN A 59 7.75 13.32 -11.44
C ASN A 59 8.76 12.41 -12.15
N ASP A 60 9.31 11.41 -11.43
CA ASP A 60 10.24 10.42 -11.97
C ASP A 60 9.51 9.36 -12.84
N GLY A 61 8.17 9.33 -12.83
CA GLY A 61 7.38 8.33 -13.56
C GLY A 61 7.29 6.97 -12.87
N ASP A 62 7.72 6.88 -11.62
CA ASP A 62 7.65 5.63 -10.83
C ASP A 62 6.23 5.31 -10.38
N ALA A 63 5.44 6.34 -10.09
CA ALA A 63 4.05 6.23 -9.63
C ALA A 63 3.13 7.21 -10.40
N SER A 64 1.84 6.93 -10.38
CA SER A 64 0.81 7.84 -10.89
C SER A 64 -0.35 7.97 -9.92
N ILE A 65 -1.08 9.10 -10.02
CA ILE A 65 -2.30 9.32 -9.25
C ILE A 65 -3.51 8.90 -10.07
N GLN A 66 -4.45 8.22 -9.43
CA GLN A 66 -5.72 7.88 -10.05
C GLN A 66 -6.88 8.26 -9.12
N SER A 67 -7.93 8.87 -9.68
CA SER A 67 -9.14 9.25 -8.97
C SER A 67 -10.25 8.25 -9.22
N VAL A 68 -11.07 7.99 -8.19
CA VAL A 68 -12.36 7.30 -8.35
C VAL A 68 -13.36 8.32 -8.91
N LEU A 69 -13.79 8.13 -10.15
CA LEU A 69 -14.63 9.09 -10.87
C LEU A 69 -16.12 8.82 -10.62
N THR A 70 -16.88 9.87 -10.33
CA THR A 70 -18.34 9.80 -10.19
C THR A 70 -19.00 9.22 -11.46
N GLY A 71 -19.95 8.32 -11.26
CA GLY A 71 -20.68 7.69 -12.38
C GLY A 71 -20.00 6.43 -12.93
N THR A 72 -18.89 6.00 -12.36
CA THR A 72 -18.23 4.73 -12.71
C THR A 72 -18.63 3.60 -11.75
N PRO A 73 -18.48 2.32 -12.15
CA PRO A 73 -18.66 1.19 -11.24
C PRO A 73 -17.79 1.27 -9.98
N GLU A 74 -16.54 1.75 -10.13
CA GLU A 74 -15.60 1.95 -9.02
C GLU A 74 -16.13 2.95 -8.00
N PHE A 75 -16.82 4.00 -8.45
CA PHE A 75 -17.44 4.96 -7.55
C PHE A 75 -18.58 4.32 -6.74
N GLY A 76 -19.38 3.48 -7.38
CA GLY A 76 -20.43 2.71 -6.69
C GLY A 76 -19.84 1.83 -5.59
N LEU A 77 -18.76 1.11 -5.89
CA LEU A 77 -18.05 0.29 -4.91
C LEU A 77 -17.44 1.16 -3.80
N TYR A 78 -16.78 2.26 -4.13
CA TYR A 78 -16.22 3.19 -3.16
C TYR A 78 -17.27 3.72 -2.17
N VAL A 79 -18.44 4.14 -2.66
CA VAL A 79 -19.55 4.59 -1.81
C VAL A 79 -20.02 3.47 -0.91
N LYS A 80 -20.19 2.27 -1.45
CA LYS A 80 -20.57 1.07 -0.67
C LYS A 80 -19.57 0.84 0.49
N LEU A 81 -18.28 0.84 0.22
CA LEU A 81 -17.23 0.59 1.20
C LEU A 81 -17.14 1.68 2.29
N THR A 82 -17.46 2.93 1.94
CA THR A 82 -17.31 4.08 2.86
C THR A 82 -18.59 4.47 3.58
N SER A 83 -19.76 3.98 3.16
CA SER A 83 -21.04 4.47 3.68
C SER A 83 -22.09 3.38 3.93
N SER A 84 -22.13 2.35 3.12
CA SER A 84 -23.21 1.34 3.16
C SER A 84 -22.70 -0.05 2.78
N PRO A 85 -21.81 -0.64 3.58
CA PRO A 85 -21.26 -1.97 3.29
C PRO A 85 -22.34 -3.05 3.38
N ASP A 86 -22.06 -4.22 2.78
CA ASP A 86 -22.93 -5.38 2.91
C ASP A 86 -23.02 -5.87 4.36
N GLU A 87 -24.07 -6.64 4.65
CA GLU A 87 -24.28 -7.20 6.00
C GLU A 87 -23.06 -8.01 6.46
N GLY A 88 -22.59 -7.73 7.67
CA GLY A 88 -21.38 -8.35 8.24
C GLY A 88 -20.05 -7.70 7.83
N MET A 89 -20.06 -6.75 6.91
CA MET A 89 -18.88 -5.99 6.49
C MET A 89 -18.78 -4.65 7.23
N ARG A 90 -17.59 -4.08 7.29
CA ARG A 90 -17.30 -2.82 8.00
C ARG A 90 -17.14 -1.66 7.03
N ILE A 91 -17.52 -0.48 7.49
CA ILE A 91 -17.10 0.78 6.85
C ILE A 91 -15.60 0.91 7.00
N ILE A 92 -14.90 1.22 5.92
CA ILE A 92 -13.44 1.39 5.89
C ILE A 92 -13.04 2.82 5.52
N GLY A 93 -11.76 3.14 5.72
CA GLY A 93 -11.20 4.44 5.41
C GLY A 93 -11.27 4.79 3.93
N ARG A 94 -11.29 6.09 3.61
CA ARG A 94 -11.40 6.58 2.22
C ARG A 94 -10.21 6.16 1.35
N GLY A 95 -9.00 6.17 1.93
CA GLY A 95 -7.79 5.73 1.23
C GLY A 95 -7.88 4.26 0.84
N GLU A 96 -8.20 3.39 1.81
CA GLU A 96 -8.39 1.95 1.60
C GLU A 96 -9.50 1.65 0.60
N ALA A 97 -10.67 2.30 0.75
CA ALA A 97 -11.81 2.13 -0.13
C ALA A 97 -11.48 2.51 -1.58
N SER A 98 -10.72 3.60 -1.78
CA SER A 98 -10.32 4.01 -3.13
C SER A 98 -9.31 3.04 -3.75
N ALA A 99 -8.37 2.50 -2.96
CA ALA A 99 -7.42 1.49 -3.44
C ALA A 99 -8.15 0.20 -3.86
N ILE A 100 -9.11 -0.28 -3.04
CA ILE A 100 -9.92 -1.46 -3.37
C ILE A 100 -10.78 -1.23 -4.63
N ALA A 101 -11.47 -0.10 -4.70
CA ALA A 101 -12.35 0.22 -5.82
C ALA A 101 -11.59 0.28 -7.15
N LEU A 102 -10.45 0.98 -7.17
CA LEU A 102 -9.61 1.08 -8.36
C LEU A 102 -8.94 -0.26 -8.73
N ALA A 103 -8.44 -1.01 -7.75
CA ALA A 103 -7.86 -2.33 -8.00
C ALA A 103 -8.89 -3.30 -8.59
N SER A 104 -10.14 -3.23 -8.12
CA SER A 104 -11.24 -4.08 -8.60
C SER A 104 -11.55 -3.88 -10.08
N SER A 105 -11.42 -2.66 -10.60
CA SER A 105 -11.74 -2.36 -12.00
C SER A 105 -10.78 -2.96 -13.02
N VAL A 106 -9.53 -3.24 -12.60
CA VAL A 106 -8.47 -3.71 -13.51
C VAL A 106 -7.87 -5.07 -13.08
N GLY A 107 -8.35 -5.67 -12.01
CA GLY A 107 -7.77 -6.89 -11.44
C GLY A 107 -6.38 -6.66 -10.84
N GLY A 108 -6.14 -5.48 -10.24
CA GLY A 108 -4.87 -5.09 -9.65
C GLY A 108 -4.61 -5.72 -8.27
N VAL A 109 -3.49 -5.34 -7.67
CA VAL A 109 -3.05 -5.79 -6.34
C VAL A 109 -3.21 -4.65 -5.34
N ILE A 110 -3.80 -4.93 -4.18
CA ILE A 110 -3.91 -3.96 -3.08
C ILE A 110 -2.67 -4.08 -2.20
N ALA A 111 -1.99 -2.96 -1.97
CA ALA A 111 -0.88 -2.84 -1.02
C ALA A 111 -1.37 -2.14 0.25
N SER A 112 -1.63 -2.90 1.32
CA SER A 112 -2.20 -2.40 2.58
C SER A 112 -1.70 -3.21 3.78
N ASN A 113 -1.49 -2.53 4.91
CA ASN A 113 -1.17 -3.17 6.18
C ASN A 113 -2.41 -3.46 7.04
N ASN A 114 -3.59 -2.97 6.65
CA ASN A 114 -4.83 -3.19 7.38
C ASN A 114 -5.47 -4.52 7.00
N LEU A 115 -4.94 -5.60 7.58
CA LEU A 115 -5.44 -6.96 7.33
C LEU A 115 -6.88 -7.16 7.81
N SER A 116 -7.30 -6.47 8.88
CA SER A 116 -8.63 -6.68 9.47
C SER A 116 -9.75 -6.17 8.56
N ASP A 117 -9.53 -5.07 7.88
CA ASP A 117 -10.58 -4.40 7.10
C ASP A 117 -10.44 -4.72 5.60
N VAL A 118 -9.22 -4.71 5.07
CA VAL A 118 -8.96 -4.90 3.63
C VAL A 118 -9.04 -6.36 3.20
N LYS A 119 -8.59 -7.31 4.05
CA LYS A 119 -8.50 -8.73 3.69
C LYS A 119 -9.85 -9.34 3.32
N SER A 120 -10.91 -9.03 4.07
CA SER A 120 -12.25 -9.55 3.82
C SER A 120 -12.78 -9.08 2.45
N TYR A 121 -12.61 -7.79 2.14
CA TYR A 121 -13.01 -7.23 0.85
C TYR A 121 -12.17 -7.76 -0.32
N ALA A 122 -10.85 -7.89 -0.13
CA ALA A 122 -9.97 -8.46 -1.14
C ALA A 122 -10.38 -9.91 -1.49
N GLN A 123 -10.72 -10.72 -0.48
CA GLN A 123 -11.21 -12.08 -0.68
C GLN A 123 -12.55 -12.12 -1.40
N GLU A 124 -13.51 -11.30 -1.01
CA GLU A 124 -14.84 -11.22 -1.64
C GLU A 124 -14.74 -10.81 -3.11
N LEU A 125 -13.87 -9.85 -3.42
CA LEU A 125 -13.67 -9.31 -4.76
C LEU A 125 -12.65 -10.12 -5.60
N GLY A 126 -12.04 -11.18 -5.04
CA GLY A 126 -11.03 -11.97 -5.73
C GLY A 126 -9.74 -11.22 -6.03
N LEU A 127 -9.40 -10.19 -5.24
CA LEU A 127 -8.22 -9.36 -5.42
C LEU A 127 -7.01 -9.91 -4.66
N LYS A 128 -5.84 -9.77 -5.24
CA LYS A 128 -4.57 -10.01 -4.53
C LYS A 128 -4.32 -8.88 -3.53
N HIS A 129 -3.79 -9.25 -2.37
CA HIS A 129 -3.43 -8.32 -1.32
C HIS A 129 -2.01 -8.60 -0.83
N ILE A 130 -1.20 -7.56 -0.71
CA ILE A 130 0.16 -7.61 -0.17
C ILE A 130 0.34 -6.54 0.92
N THR A 131 1.27 -6.80 1.83
CA THR A 131 1.63 -5.92 2.94
C THR A 131 3.01 -5.29 2.73
N THR A 132 3.37 -4.33 3.59
CA THR A 132 4.76 -3.82 3.67
C THR A 132 5.76 -4.96 3.86
N GLY A 133 5.42 -5.96 4.69
CA GLY A 133 6.29 -7.11 4.93
C GLY A 133 6.49 -7.96 3.68
N ASP A 134 5.45 -8.20 2.91
CA ASP A 134 5.54 -8.96 1.65
C ASP A 134 6.42 -8.23 0.62
N ILE A 135 6.33 -6.90 0.55
CA ILE A 135 7.19 -6.07 -0.29
C ILE A 135 8.66 -6.19 0.16
N MET A 136 8.92 -6.14 1.46
CA MET A 136 10.26 -6.30 2.01
C MET A 136 10.84 -7.70 1.75
N ILE A 137 10.04 -8.77 1.87
CA ILE A 137 10.45 -10.14 1.48
C ILE A 137 10.81 -10.19 0.00
N LYS A 138 9.97 -9.61 -0.87
CA LYS A 138 10.24 -9.57 -2.31
C LYS A 138 11.55 -8.84 -2.62
N ALA A 139 11.82 -7.72 -1.93
CA ALA A 139 13.07 -6.99 -2.07
C ALA A 139 14.29 -7.83 -1.63
N HIS A 140 14.15 -8.57 -0.53
CA HIS A 140 15.19 -9.47 -0.05
C HIS A 140 15.44 -10.63 -1.03
N LYS A 141 14.39 -11.30 -1.50
CA LYS A 141 14.48 -12.37 -2.52
C LYS A 141 15.11 -11.89 -3.82
N ALA A 142 14.87 -10.64 -4.20
CA ALA A 142 15.49 -10.00 -5.36
C ALA A 142 16.93 -9.49 -5.12
N SER A 143 17.49 -9.74 -3.93
CA SER A 143 18.82 -9.25 -3.51
C SER A 143 18.99 -7.74 -3.54
N LEU A 144 17.89 -6.98 -3.46
CA LEU A 144 17.90 -5.52 -3.35
C LEU A 144 18.29 -5.06 -1.95
N ILE A 145 17.95 -5.86 -0.95
CA ILE A 145 18.31 -5.61 0.45
C ILE A 145 18.84 -6.88 1.10
N SER A 146 19.86 -6.72 1.97
CA SER A 146 20.26 -7.79 2.88
C SER A 146 19.28 -7.92 4.05
N GLU A 147 19.25 -9.05 4.73
CA GLU A 147 18.43 -9.23 5.94
C GLU A 147 18.79 -8.20 7.03
N ALA A 148 20.09 -7.93 7.24
CA ALA A 148 20.55 -6.92 8.20
C ALA A 148 20.04 -5.52 7.87
N TYR A 149 20.07 -5.12 6.59
CA TYR A 149 19.53 -3.84 6.14
C TYR A 149 18.01 -3.82 6.24
N GLY A 150 17.34 -4.93 5.91
CA GLY A 150 15.90 -5.10 6.11
C GLY A 150 15.47 -4.90 7.56
N ASN A 151 16.22 -5.46 8.53
CA ASN A 151 15.99 -5.23 9.96
C ASN A 151 16.17 -3.75 10.35
N SER A 152 17.16 -3.05 9.77
CA SER A 152 17.37 -1.63 10.05
C SER A 152 16.19 -0.78 9.58
N ILE A 153 15.66 -1.04 8.36
CA ILE A 153 14.47 -0.37 7.81
C ILE A 153 13.26 -0.69 8.68
N TRP A 154 13.06 -1.96 9.03
CA TRP A 154 11.95 -2.43 9.84
C TRP A 154 11.88 -1.73 11.20
N ASN A 155 13.02 -1.67 11.91
CA ASN A 155 13.13 -0.97 13.18
C ASN A 155 12.83 0.54 13.04
N ALA A 156 13.28 1.16 11.96
CA ALA A 156 12.96 2.56 11.68
C ALA A 156 11.45 2.77 11.43
N MET A 157 10.77 1.86 10.72
CA MET A 157 9.33 1.89 10.52
C MET A 157 8.57 1.74 11.85
N LEU A 158 8.99 0.80 12.71
CA LEU A 158 8.40 0.62 14.05
C LEU A 158 8.59 1.86 14.93
N ALA A 159 9.77 2.50 14.88
CA ALA A 159 10.03 3.77 15.59
C ALA A 159 9.10 4.90 15.11
N LYS A 160 8.62 4.85 13.87
CA LYS A 160 7.58 5.74 13.32
C LYS A 160 6.16 5.25 13.57
N LYS A 161 6.00 4.28 14.48
CA LYS A 161 4.70 3.69 14.87
C LYS A 161 3.93 3.07 13.70
N ARG A 162 4.66 2.56 12.70
CA ARG A 162 4.01 1.81 11.60
C ARG A 162 3.64 0.41 12.07
N ARG A 163 2.44 -0.07 11.70
CA ARG A 163 1.94 -1.40 12.04
C ARG A 163 2.31 -2.35 10.92
N ILE A 164 3.37 -3.11 11.09
CA ILE A 164 3.95 -3.99 10.06
C ILE A 164 4.05 -5.48 10.47
N GLY A 165 3.41 -5.85 11.58
CA GLY A 165 3.06 -7.23 11.89
C GLY A 165 4.02 -8.02 12.77
N SER A 166 5.33 -7.75 12.78
CA SER A 166 6.33 -8.48 13.59
C SER A 166 7.30 -7.52 14.26
N ALA A 167 8.03 -8.02 15.28
CA ALA A 167 9.03 -7.23 15.99
C ALA A 167 10.29 -6.96 15.15
N THR A 168 10.66 -7.87 14.25
CA THR A 168 11.81 -7.73 13.35
C THR A 168 11.48 -8.22 11.95
N PHE A 169 12.27 -7.77 10.96
CA PHE A 169 12.17 -8.29 9.60
C PHE A 169 12.56 -9.77 9.52
N SER A 170 13.59 -10.19 10.26
CA SER A 170 14.01 -11.60 10.32
C SER A 170 12.88 -12.52 10.82
N GLU A 171 12.13 -12.08 11.83
CA GLU A 171 10.96 -12.80 12.31
C GLU A 171 9.87 -12.89 11.24
N TYR A 172 9.54 -11.77 10.58
CA TYR A 172 8.56 -11.74 9.51
C TYR A 172 8.98 -12.63 8.33
N LEU A 173 10.27 -12.57 7.95
CA LEU A 173 10.86 -13.39 6.89
C LEU A 173 10.74 -14.89 7.22
N SER A 174 11.04 -15.27 8.45
CA SER A 174 10.95 -16.67 8.91
C SER A 174 9.50 -17.21 8.88
N LEU A 175 8.52 -16.36 9.17
CA LEU A 175 7.10 -16.75 9.21
C LEU A 175 6.42 -16.76 7.81
N HIS A 176 6.92 -15.98 6.88
CA HIS A 176 6.24 -15.71 5.60
C HIS A 176 7.14 -15.91 4.37
N GLY A 177 8.44 -16.12 4.54
CA GLY A 177 9.41 -16.15 3.44
C GLY A 177 9.24 -17.33 2.48
N ASP A 178 8.61 -18.42 2.90
CA ASP A 178 8.40 -19.64 2.09
C ASP A 178 7.08 -19.64 1.30
N LYS A 179 6.35 -18.52 1.28
CA LYS A 179 5.08 -18.36 0.55
C LYS A 179 5.28 -17.88 -0.88
#